data_9440e5905ca36f8a3dbc3edebf8e6423
#
_entry.id   9440e5905ca36f8a3dbc3edebf8e6423
#
_cell.length_a   1.000
_cell.length_b   1.000
_cell.length_c   1.000
_cell.angle_alpha   90.00
_cell.angle_beta   90.00
_cell.angle_gamma   90.00
#
_symmetry.space_group_name_H-M   'P 1'
#
loop_
_entity.id
_entity.type
_entity.pdbx_description
1 polymer ?
#
loop_
_entity_poly.entity_id
_entity_poly.type
_entity_poly.pdbx_seq_one_letter_code
_entity_poly.pdbx_strand_id
1 'polypeptide(L)'
;MSGLDKMKAQILKEAETSAQEILSKAREEAQKIMKNAQEEAEAQASKIASKAEKDALDHVSRAASAQDMQRKQAYLAAKQEVIREILQKAYRRILDLDDREYFEFMEKLLEK
;
A
#
# COMPACT_ATOMS: atom_id res chain seq x y z
N MET A 1 -31.60 -11.61 -73.06
CA MET A 1 -31.92 -10.97 -71.79
C MET A 1 -32.77 -9.76 -71.97
N SER A 2 -33.89 -9.70 -71.31
CA SER A 2 -34.77 -8.53 -71.32
C SER A 2 -34.15 -7.37 -70.53
N GLY A 3 -34.60 -6.14 -70.85
CA GLY A 3 -34.18 -4.97 -70.07
C GLY A 3 -34.57 -5.08 -68.59
N LEU A 4 -35.69 -5.76 -68.32
CA LEU A 4 -36.16 -6.00 -66.95
C LEU A 4 -35.18 -6.90 -66.17
N ASP A 5 -34.63 -7.94 -66.78
CA ASP A 5 -33.65 -8.82 -66.16
C ASP A 5 -32.35 -8.08 -65.81
N LYS A 6 -31.91 -7.19 -66.68
CA LYS A 6 -30.76 -6.31 -66.45
C LYS A 6 -30.99 -5.36 -65.28
N MET A 7 -32.17 -4.80 -65.19
CA MET A 7 -32.57 -3.90 -64.09
C MET A 7 -32.58 -4.66 -62.75
N LYS A 8 -33.14 -5.86 -62.73
CA LYS A 8 -33.14 -6.71 -61.52
C LYS A 8 -31.73 -7.04 -61.08
N ALA A 9 -30.86 -7.44 -62.04
CA ALA A 9 -29.46 -7.76 -61.74
C ALA A 9 -28.71 -6.54 -61.17
N GLN A 10 -28.95 -5.36 -61.73
CA GLN A 10 -28.34 -4.13 -61.26
C GLN A 10 -28.80 -3.75 -59.86
N ILE A 11 -30.10 -3.85 -59.56
CA ILE A 11 -30.65 -3.57 -58.21
C ILE A 11 -30.07 -4.54 -57.17
N LEU A 12 -29.96 -5.83 -57.51
CA LEU A 12 -29.38 -6.82 -56.61
C LEU A 12 -27.89 -6.55 -56.33
N LYS A 13 -27.19 -6.15 -57.38
CA LYS A 13 -25.73 -5.82 -57.27
C LYS A 13 -25.53 -4.59 -56.38
N GLU A 14 -26.33 -3.57 -56.55
CA GLU A 14 -26.28 -2.35 -55.74
C GLU A 14 -26.66 -2.65 -54.30
N ALA A 15 -27.67 -3.49 -54.06
CA ALA A 15 -28.03 -3.94 -52.74
C ALA A 15 -26.94 -4.73 -52.05
N GLU A 16 -26.26 -5.64 -52.76
CA GLU A 16 -25.10 -6.39 -52.25
C GLU A 16 -23.95 -5.46 -51.89
N THR A 17 -23.65 -4.51 -52.78
CA THR A 17 -22.56 -3.54 -52.55
C THR A 17 -22.87 -2.71 -51.33
N SER A 18 -24.11 -2.20 -51.17
CA SER A 18 -24.51 -1.45 -49.98
C SER A 18 -24.40 -2.29 -48.72
N ALA A 19 -24.86 -3.55 -48.78
CA ALA A 19 -24.78 -4.47 -47.63
C ALA A 19 -23.35 -4.69 -47.19
N GLN A 20 -22.41 -4.91 -48.17
CA GLN A 20 -21.00 -5.09 -47.89
C GLN A 20 -20.34 -3.84 -47.29
N GLU A 21 -20.71 -2.68 -47.81
CA GLU A 21 -20.24 -1.39 -47.23
C GLU A 21 -20.67 -1.21 -45.79
N ILE A 22 -21.94 -1.50 -45.49
CA ILE A 22 -22.48 -1.43 -44.15
C ILE A 22 -21.73 -2.40 -43.22
N LEU A 23 -21.54 -3.64 -43.66
CA LEU A 23 -20.81 -4.63 -42.91
C LEU A 23 -19.35 -4.24 -42.66
N SER A 24 -18.72 -3.70 -43.70
CA SER A 24 -17.31 -3.23 -43.59
C SER A 24 -17.18 -2.11 -42.59
N LYS A 25 -18.07 -1.12 -42.64
CA LYS A 25 -18.11 0.01 -41.68
C LYS A 25 -18.38 -0.48 -40.27
N ALA A 26 -19.32 -1.41 -40.12
CA ALA A 26 -19.63 -1.99 -38.80
C ALA A 26 -18.44 -2.74 -38.21
N ARG A 27 -17.70 -3.49 -39.03
CA ARG A 27 -16.49 -4.19 -38.59
C ARG A 27 -15.37 -3.21 -38.21
N GLU A 28 -15.18 -2.15 -38.98
CA GLU A 28 -14.21 -1.11 -38.67
C GLU A 28 -14.54 -0.43 -37.34
N GLU A 29 -15.81 -0.07 -37.12
CA GLU A 29 -16.26 0.50 -35.85
C GLU A 29 -16.07 -0.46 -34.69
N ALA A 30 -16.43 -1.74 -34.87
CA ALA A 30 -16.25 -2.75 -33.86
C ALA A 30 -14.78 -2.91 -33.48
N GLN A 31 -13.87 -2.95 -34.47
CA GLN A 31 -12.43 -3.01 -34.22
C GLN A 31 -11.93 -1.78 -33.50
N LYS A 32 -12.41 -0.62 -33.85
CA LYS A 32 -12.05 0.65 -33.19
C LYS A 32 -12.51 0.66 -31.73
N ILE A 33 -13.72 0.21 -31.45
CA ILE A 33 -14.27 0.10 -30.11
C ILE A 33 -13.42 -0.88 -29.28
N MET A 34 -13.11 -2.06 -29.85
CA MET A 34 -12.28 -3.05 -29.17
C MET A 34 -10.86 -2.52 -28.87
N LYS A 35 -10.25 -1.84 -29.83
CA LYS A 35 -8.94 -1.25 -29.66
C LYS A 35 -8.93 -0.19 -28.55
N ASN A 36 -9.90 0.70 -28.58
CA ASN A 36 -10.03 1.74 -27.56
C ASN A 36 -10.26 1.14 -26.16
N ALA A 37 -11.12 0.13 -26.07
CA ALA A 37 -11.38 -0.58 -24.83
C ALA A 37 -10.13 -1.28 -24.28
N GLN A 38 -9.34 -1.89 -25.18
CA GLN A 38 -8.10 -2.54 -24.80
C GLN A 38 -7.05 -1.53 -24.30
N GLU A 39 -6.88 -0.42 -25.01
CA GLU A 39 -5.96 0.66 -24.63
C GLU A 39 -6.36 1.24 -23.25
N GLU A 40 -7.64 1.46 -23.04
CA GLU A 40 -8.14 1.96 -21.77
C GLU A 40 -7.93 0.94 -20.65
N ALA A 41 -8.22 -0.33 -20.90
CA ALA A 41 -8.00 -1.40 -19.94
C ALA A 41 -6.51 -1.53 -19.54
N GLU A 42 -5.62 -1.45 -20.53
CA GLU A 42 -4.16 -1.48 -20.29
C GLU A 42 -3.70 -0.28 -19.46
N ALA A 43 -4.22 0.91 -19.77
CA ALA A 43 -3.92 2.12 -19.00
C ALA A 43 -4.40 2.00 -17.55
N GLN A 44 -5.61 1.49 -17.34
CA GLN A 44 -6.14 1.26 -16.00
C GLN A 44 -5.36 0.18 -15.24
N ALA A 45 -5.03 -0.91 -15.91
CA ALA A 45 -4.21 -1.97 -15.30
C ALA A 45 -2.85 -1.45 -14.87
N SER A 46 -2.21 -0.63 -15.70
CA SER A 46 -0.94 0.03 -15.36
C SER A 46 -1.06 0.94 -14.15
N LYS A 47 -2.12 1.73 -14.06
CA LYS A 47 -2.38 2.60 -12.90
C LYS A 47 -2.59 1.79 -11.63
N ILE A 48 -3.36 0.72 -11.71
CA ILE A 48 -3.62 -0.16 -10.57
C ILE A 48 -2.33 -0.82 -10.09
N ALA A 49 -1.52 -1.34 -11.01
CA ALA A 49 -0.23 -1.96 -10.70
C ALA A 49 0.73 -0.96 -10.03
N SER A 50 0.84 0.24 -10.57
CA SER A 50 1.68 1.31 -10.03
C SER A 50 1.22 1.73 -8.63
N LYS A 51 -0.08 1.89 -8.43
CA LYS A 51 -0.65 2.22 -7.12
C LYS A 51 -0.42 1.10 -6.11
N ALA A 52 -0.61 -0.14 -6.51
CA ALA A 52 -0.38 -1.30 -5.64
C ALA A 52 1.08 -1.39 -5.20
N GLU A 53 2.02 -1.15 -6.11
CA GLU A 53 3.45 -1.11 -5.78
C GLU A 53 3.77 -0.01 -4.77
N LYS A 54 3.26 1.18 -4.99
CA LYS A 54 3.43 2.31 -4.07
C LYS A 54 2.83 2.02 -2.71
N ASP A 55 1.61 1.49 -2.67
CA ASP A 55 0.93 1.14 -1.42
C ASP A 55 1.69 0.04 -0.67
N ALA A 56 2.25 -0.94 -1.38
CA ALA A 56 3.07 -1.98 -0.79
C ALA A 56 4.35 -1.42 -0.16
N LEU A 57 5.04 -0.52 -0.85
CA LEU A 57 6.23 0.16 -0.32
C LEU A 57 5.90 1.00 0.91
N ASP A 58 4.81 1.75 0.87
CA ASP A 58 4.34 2.54 2.01
C ASP A 58 4.00 1.63 3.20
N HIS A 59 3.37 0.50 2.95
CA HIS A 59 3.02 -0.47 3.99
C HIS A 59 4.28 -1.05 4.66
N VAL A 60 5.27 -1.45 3.88
CA VAL A 60 6.55 -1.96 4.39
C VAL A 60 7.27 -0.88 5.21
N SER A 61 7.30 0.35 4.71
CA SER A 61 7.94 1.48 5.40
C SER A 61 7.27 1.76 6.76
N ARG A 62 5.94 1.77 6.79
CA ARG A 62 5.18 1.97 8.04
C ARG A 62 5.39 0.83 9.04
N ALA A 63 5.41 -0.41 8.55
CA ALA A 63 5.68 -1.57 9.38
C ALA A 63 7.07 -1.51 10.00
N ALA A 64 8.08 -1.14 9.22
CA ALA A 64 9.45 -0.96 9.71
C ALA A 64 9.55 0.11 10.78
N SER A 65 8.88 1.26 10.57
CA SER A 65 8.84 2.36 11.54
C SER A 65 8.13 1.95 12.83
N ALA A 66 7.01 1.21 12.72
CA ALA A 66 6.28 0.70 13.88
C ALA A 66 7.13 -0.28 14.70
N GLN A 67 7.83 -1.18 14.02
CA GLN A 67 8.75 -2.11 14.68
C GLN A 67 9.90 -1.40 15.39
N ASP A 68 10.47 -0.38 14.76
CA ASP A 68 11.54 0.42 15.37
C ASP A 68 11.05 1.13 16.64
N MET A 69 9.84 1.68 16.59
CA MET A 69 9.21 2.31 17.75
C MET A 69 8.95 1.30 18.87
N GLN A 70 8.41 0.12 18.55
CA GLN A 70 8.20 -0.94 19.53
C GLN A 70 9.50 -1.37 20.20
N ARG A 71 10.57 -1.51 19.42
CA ARG A 71 11.90 -1.86 19.94
C ARG A 71 12.42 -0.80 20.91
N LYS A 72 12.30 0.47 20.55
CA LYS A 72 12.69 1.59 21.40
C LYS A 72 11.88 1.63 22.69
N GLN A 73 10.59 1.41 22.61
CA GLN A 73 9.71 1.34 23.78
C GLN A 73 10.06 0.17 24.70
N ALA A 74 10.33 -1.01 24.13
CA ALA A 74 10.74 -2.18 24.89
C ALA A 74 12.09 -1.96 25.59
N TYR A 75 13.04 -1.37 24.88
CA TYR A 75 14.34 -1.01 25.45
C TYR A 75 14.19 -0.01 26.62
N LEU A 76 13.39 1.01 26.42
CA LEU A 76 13.13 2.02 27.45
C LEU A 76 12.45 1.40 28.67
N ALA A 77 11.44 0.55 28.45
CA ALA A 77 10.74 -0.16 29.53
C ALA A 77 11.70 -1.06 30.33
N ALA A 78 12.57 -1.81 29.65
CA ALA A 78 13.57 -2.64 30.31
C ALA A 78 14.56 -1.80 31.11
N LYS A 79 14.99 -0.68 30.57
CA LYS A 79 15.89 0.27 31.26
C LYS A 79 15.25 0.84 32.53
N GLN A 80 13.99 1.24 32.45
CA GLN A 80 13.23 1.74 33.59
C GLN A 80 13.03 0.66 34.65
N GLU A 81 12.80 -0.58 34.26
CA GLU A 81 12.69 -1.72 35.18
C GLU A 81 13.98 -1.95 35.97
N VAL A 82 15.13 -1.94 35.28
CA VAL A 82 16.46 -2.06 35.93
C VAL A 82 16.69 -0.92 36.91
N ILE A 83 16.38 0.32 36.53
CA ILE A 83 16.52 1.48 37.43
C ILE A 83 15.64 1.31 38.66
N ARG A 84 14.40 0.88 38.48
CA ARG A 84 13.46 0.62 39.61
C ARG A 84 14.00 -0.44 40.56
N GLU A 85 14.52 -1.55 40.05
CA GLU A 85 15.11 -2.61 40.86
C GLU A 85 16.32 -2.10 41.66
N ILE A 86 17.19 -1.33 41.05
CA ILE A 86 18.36 -0.75 41.70
C ILE A 86 17.94 0.19 42.83
N LEU A 87 16.95 1.06 42.56
CA LEU A 87 16.42 1.98 43.57
C LEU A 87 15.77 1.23 44.73
N GLN A 88 15.00 0.17 44.47
CA GLN A 88 14.41 -0.66 45.50
C GLN A 88 15.46 -1.36 46.36
N LYS A 89 16.51 -1.90 45.74
CA LYS A 89 17.61 -2.51 46.48
C LYS A 89 18.36 -1.50 47.35
N ALA A 90 18.63 -0.31 46.79
CA ALA A 90 19.24 0.77 47.56
C ALA A 90 18.38 1.21 48.75
N TYR A 91 17.08 1.34 48.56
CA TYR A 91 16.13 1.69 49.61
C TYR A 91 16.12 0.63 50.71
N ARG A 92 16.08 -0.66 50.35
CA ARG A 92 16.12 -1.77 51.33
C ARG A 92 17.41 -1.76 52.13
N ARG A 93 18.55 -1.52 51.46
CA ARG A 93 19.86 -1.43 52.12
C ARG A 93 19.88 -0.29 53.15
N ILE A 94 19.30 0.85 52.81
CA ILE A 94 19.20 1.98 53.74
C ILE A 94 18.35 1.61 54.95
N LEU A 95 17.21 0.92 54.74
CA LEU A 95 16.33 0.48 55.84
C LEU A 95 16.99 -0.59 56.74
N ASP A 96 17.88 -1.40 56.18
CA ASP A 96 18.57 -2.46 56.94
C ASP A 96 19.83 -1.95 57.67
N LEU A 97 20.23 -0.70 57.47
CA LEU A 97 21.33 -0.10 58.22
C LEU A 97 20.96 0.04 59.69
N ASP A 98 21.91 -0.19 60.60
CA ASP A 98 21.78 0.13 62.01
C ASP A 98 21.80 1.66 62.20
N ASP A 99 21.45 2.14 63.41
CA ASP A 99 21.38 3.59 63.67
C ASP A 99 22.70 4.31 63.40
N ARG A 100 23.81 3.68 63.75
CA ARG A 100 25.16 4.25 63.55
C ARG A 100 25.50 4.38 62.04
N GLU A 101 25.29 3.32 61.28
CA GLU A 101 25.52 3.33 59.83
C GLU A 101 24.59 4.29 59.11
N TYR A 102 23.36 4.37 59.55
CA TYR A 102 22.37 5.30 59.00
C TYR A 102 22.79 6.76 59.20
N PHE A 103 23.25 7.13 60.39
CA PHE A 103 23.73 8.49 60.65
C PHE A 103 25.00 8.80 59.87
N GLU A 104 25.92 7.90 59.74
CA GLU A 104 27.16 8.05 58.92
C GLU A 104 26.79 8.27 57.45
N PHE A 105 25.82 7.54 56.94
CA PHE A 105 25.31 7.68 55.57
C PHE A 105 24.69 9.04 55.34
N MET A 106 23.87 9.46 56.24
CA MET A 106 23.19 10.78 56.16
C MET A 106 24.19 11.95 56.26
N GLU A 107 25.19 11.85 57.07
CA GLU A 107 26.29 12.84 57.14
C GLU A 107 27.00 12.98 55.79
N LYS A 108 27.34 11.87 55.13
CA LYS A 108 27.95 11.87 53.81
C LYS A 108 27.08 12.50 52.73
N LEU A 109 25.78 12.28 52.78
CA LEU A 109 24.83 12.90 51.86
C LEU A 109 24.73 14.41 52.07
N LEU A 110 24.78 14.89 53.30
CA LEU A 110 24.69 16.30 53.63
C LEU A 110 25.96 17.07 53.31
N GLU A 111 27.13 16.42 53.27
CA GLU A 111 28.39 17.04 52.89
C GLU A 111 28.55 17.33 51.39
N LYS A 112 27.73 16.69 50.56
CA LYS A 112 27.66 16.94 49.13
C LYS A 112 26.54 17.90 48.79
#